data_96d27cfd8334c5558e75ec831c466e6f
#
_entry.id   96d27cfd8334c5558e75ec831c466e6f
#
_cell.length_a   1.000
_cell.length_b   1.000
_cell.length_c   1.000
_cell.angle_alpha   90.00
_cell.angle_beta   90.00
_cell.angle_gamma   90.00
#
_symmetry.space_group_name_H-M   'P 1'
#
loop_
_entity.id
_entity.type
_entity.pdbx_description
1 polymer ?
#
loop_
_entity_poly.entity_id
_entity_poly.type
_entity_poly.pdbx_seq_one_letter_code
_entity_poly.pdbx_strand_id
1 'polypeptide(L)'
;MNHQEIRTKARELLKPFCRVCPECNGVACRGEVPGMGGKGTGRAFMNNYDAIKKISLNMKVVHGVKDPDLSCQIFGETMSLPVIAAPMTGTQYNMGGKMTEPEFIRELIEGCHLANILPSLGDGETKNLLMEGIHTLNELNHKGLVFIKPWLNEELKSRMSMLNPELTPAFGTDLDGCGLVFMNKNGMGVYPKSEAEIREIKKASRMPFIIKGIMTVEDAIACYKAGADAIVVSNHGGRVLDCARGTAEVLPEIASKLKGKLTILVDGGIRDGVDVFKMLALGADAVLIGRPFVTYAFGGGRDGVALYVEKLKAELKSTMLLTGAANLQEITSEKIHLHNN
;
A
#
# COMPACT_ATOMS: atom_id res chain seq x y z
N MET A 1 -4.35 -14.55 -20.16
CA MET A 1 -3.19 -15.22 -19.51
C MET A 1 -3.61 -15.72 -18.14
N ASN A 2 -3.08 -16.87 -17.69
CA ASN A 2 -3.26 -17.34 -16.32
C ASN A 2 -2.18 -16.80 -15.38
N HIS A 3 -2.35 -17.01 -14.06
CA HIS A 3 -1.42 -16.50 -13.06
C HIS A 3 0.04 -16.94 -13.24
N GLN A 4 0.26 -18.19 -13.69
CA GLN A 4 1.60 -18.74 -13.90
C GLN A 4 2.29 -18.11 -15.10
N GLU A 5 1.58 -17.92 -16.20
CA GLU A 5 2.09 -17.25 -17.41
C GLU A 5 2.48 -15.80 -17.11
N ILE A 6 1.62 -15.06 -16.37
CA ILE A 6 1.89 -13.69 -15.93
C ILE A 6 3.17 -13.64 -15.10
N ARG A 7 3.31 -14.52 -14.11
CA ARG A 7 4.49 -14.56 -13.24
C ARG A 7 5.77 -14.92 -14.00
N THR A 8 5.65 -15.80 -15.00
CA THR A 8 6.78 -16.17 -15.87
C THR A 8 7.24 -14.98 -16.70
N LYS A 9 6.31 -14.28 -17.37
CA LYS A 9 6.62 -13.07 -18.16
C LYS A 9 7.16 -11.94 -17.26
N ALA A 10 6.56 -11.71 -16.09
CA ALA A 10 7.03 -10.72 -15.15
C ALA A 10 8.48 -10.99 -14.69
N ARG A 11 8.86 -12.26 -14.47
CA ARG A 11 10.22 -12.64 -14.11
C ARG A 11 11.25 -12.22 -15.16
N GLU A 12 10.91 -12.36 -16.44
CA GLU A 12 11.79 -11.94 -17.54
C GLU A 12 11.91 -10.41 -17.63
N LEU A 13 10.80 -9.70 -17.41
CA LEU A 13 10.77 -8.25 -17.51
C LEU A 13 11.40 -7.55 -16.30
N LEU A 14 11.28 -8.12 -15.10
CA LEU A 14 11.77 -7.52 -13.86
C LEU A 14 13.23 -7.90 -13.50
N LYS A 15 13.89 -8.80 -14.24
CA LYS A 15 15.31 -9.12 -14.05
C LYS A 15 16.20 -7.92 -14.35
N PRO A 16 17.31 -7.73 -13.57
CA PRO A 16 17.72 -8.50 -12.39
C PRO A 16 17.10 -8.02 -11.06
N PHE A 17 16.22 -7.02 -11.06
CA PHE A 17 15.70 -6.31 -9.88
C PHE A 17 14.68 -7.11 -9.06
N CYS A 18 13.99 -8.07 -9.69
CA CYS A 18 13.09 -8.98 -9.00
C CYS A 18 13.12 -10.37 -9.63
N ARG A 19 13.14 -11.40 -8.77
CA ARG A 19 13.15 -12.82 -9.19
C ARG A 19 11.76 -13.41 -9.35
N VAL A 20 10.71 -12.66 -8.97
CA VAL A 20 9.33 -13.14 -8.91
C VAL A 20 9.30 -14.52 -8.23
N CYS A 21 9.83 -14.58 -6.99
CA CYS A 21 9.95 -15.79 -6.20
C CYS A 21 8.57 -16.46 -6.01
N PRO A 22 8.49 -17.80 -5.90
CA PRO A 22 7.25 -18.49 -5.55
C PRO A 22 6.60 -17.88 -4.31
N GLU A 23 7.40 -17.59 -3.31
CA GLU A 23 7.04 -16.90 -2.09
C GLU A 23 7.84 -15.60 -1.93
N CYS A 24 7.14 -14.47 -1.99
CA CYS A 24 7.77 -13.14 -1.91
C CYS A 24 7.96 -12.73 -0.43
N ASN A 25 8.95 -13.33 0.24
CA ASN A 25 9.23 -13.18 1.67
C ASN A 25 10.44 -12.27 1.99
N GLY A 26 11.16 -11.75 0.99
CA GLY A 26 12.31 -10.84 1.17
C GLY A 26 13.66 -11.53 1.34
N VAL A 27 13.72 -12.86 1.49
CA VAL A 27 14.97 -13.60 1.75
C VAL A 27 15.95 -13.51 0.57
N ALA A 28 15.46 -13.72 -0.67
CA ALA A 28 16.29 -13.79 -1.86
C ALA A 28 16.80 -12.42 -2.34
N CYS A 29 16.14 -11.33 -1.94
CA CYS A 29 16.44 -9.95 -2.40
C CYS A 29 16.81 -9.01 -1.25
N ARG A 30 17.36 -9.54 -0.15
CA ARG A 30 17.90 -8.74 0.95
C ARG A 30 19.07 -7.89 0.47
N GLY A 31 19.10 -6.63 0.89
CA GLY A 31 20.13 -5.66 0.49
C GLY A 31 19.96 -5.07 -0.91
N GLU A 32 18.97 -5.51 -1.69
CA GLU A 32 18.75 -5.05 -3.07
C GLU A 32 17.83 -3.82 -3.11
N VAL A 33 18.35 -2.69 -2.61
CA VAL A 33 17.74 -1.37 -2.70
C VAL A 33 18.82 -0.37 -3.18
N PRO A 34 18.66 0.30 -4.34
CA PRO A 34 17.54 0.26 -5.31
C PRO A 34 17.25 -1.14 -5.85
N GLY A 35 16.01 -1.36 -6.27
CA GLY A 35 15.46 -2.66 -6.67
C GLY A 35 14.20 -3.00 -5.87
N MET A 36 13.68 -4.22 -6.02
CA MET A 36 12.44 -4.66 -5.35
C MET A 36 12.65 -5.25 -3.95
N GLY A 37 13.88 -5.24 -3.45
CA GLY A 37 14.29 -5.91 -2.21
C GLY A 37 14.04 -5.11 -0.92
N GLY A 38 14.59 -5.64 0.18
CA GLY A 38 14.67 -4.99 1.48
C GLY A 38 16.02 -4.31 1.71
N LYS A 39 16.04 -3.22 2.50
CA LYS A 39 17.27 -2.48 2.84
C LYS A 39 18.17 -3.31 3.77
N GLY A 40 19.48 -3.19 3.60
CA GLY A 40 20.47 -3.79 4.48
C GLY A 40 20.36 -5.32 4.54
N THR A 41 20.13 -5.87 5.72
CA THR A 41 19.94 -7.32 5.91
C THR A 41 18.59 -7.82 5.40
N GLY A 42 17.67 -6.93 5.01
CA GLY A 42 16.31 -7.25 4.58
C GLY A 42 15.38 -7.65 5.74
N ARG A 43 15.83 -7.51 7.00
CA ARG A 43 15.06 -8.00 8.14
C ARG A 43 13.69 -7.33 8.26
N ALA A 44 13.59 -6.01 8.01
CA ALA A 44 12.32 -5.32 8.06
C ALA A 44 11.31 -5.83 6.99
N PHE A 45 11.78 -6.21 5.79
CA PHE A 45 10.93 -6.86 4.80
C PHE A 45 10.45 -8.24 5.29
N MET A 46 11.38 -9.07 5.80
CA MET A 46 11.05 -10.39 6.34
C MET A 46 10.10 -10.28 7.54
N ASN A 47 10.32 -9.32 8.45
CA ASN A 47 9.43 -9.09 9.59
C ASN A 47 7.98 -8.80 9.17
N ASN A 48 7.76 -8.02 8.10
CA ASN A 48 6.40 -7.82 7.58
C ASN A 48 5.73 -9.12 7.16
N TYR A 49 6.49 -9.99 6.48
CA TYR A 49 5.99 -11.27 6.02
C TYR A 49 5.76 -12.23 7.19
N ASP A 50 6.76 -12.39 8.05
CA ASP A 50 6.75 -13.32 9.17
C ASP A 50 5.65 -12.97 10.19
N ALA A 51 5.44 -11.68 10.46
CA ALA A 51 4.40 -11.20 11.38
C ALA A 51 2.99 -11.64 10.93
N ILE A 52 2.68 -11.54 9.64
CA ILE A 52 1.39 -12.01 9.10
C ILE A 52 1.28 -13.54 9.17
N LYS A 53 2.38 -14.27 8.91
CA LYS A 53 2.37 -15.76 8.93
C LYS A 53 2.20 -16.33 10.34
N LYS A 54 2.51 -15.59 11.39
CA LYS A 54 2.25 -15.97 12.79
C LYS A 54 0.78 -15.84 13.20
N ILE A 55 -0.10 -15.35 12.34
CA ILE A 55 -1.52 -15.20 12.62
C ILE A 55 -2.27 -16.39 12.03
N SER A 56 -3.00 -17.13 12.85
CA SER A 56 -3.93 -18.19 12.42
C SER A 56 -5.36 -17.69 12.38
N LEU A 57 -6.21 -18.33 11.60
CA LEU A 57 -7.63 -18.03 11.49
C LEU A 57 -8.45 -18.95 12.41
N ASN A 58 -9.44 -18.40 13.08
CA ASN A 58 -10.43 -19.16 13.85
C ASN A 58 -11.55 -19.62 12.91
N MET A 59 -11.45 -20.85 12.38
CA MET A 59 -12.46 -21.41 11.50
C MET A 59 -13.80 -21.62 12.24
N LYS A 60 -14.89 -21.11 11.66
CA LYS A 60 -16.23 -21.24 12.17
C LYS A 60 -17.18 -21.50 10.99
N VAL A 61 -17.87 -22.63 10.98
CA VAL A 61 -18.74 -23.06 9.87
C VAL A 61 -20.20 -23.27 10.27
N VAL A 62 -20.53 -23.11 11.56
CA VAL A 62 -21.92 -23.16 12.03
C VAL A 62 -22.45 -21.72 12.15
N HIS A 63 -22.99 -21.21 11.05
CA HIS A 63 -23.56 -19.85 10.92
C HIS A 63 -24.44 -19.75 9.67
N GLY A 64 -25.14 -18.62 9.50
CA GLY A 64 -26.07 -18.38 8.38
C GLY A 64 -25.51 -17.60 7.19
N VAL A 65 -24.21 -17.23 7.20
CA VAL A 65 -23.57 -16.46 6.11
C VAL A 65 -23.47 -17.32 4.86
N LYS A 66 -23.99 -16.82 3.73
CA LYS A 66 -23.93 -17.50 2.42
C LYS A 66 -23.18 -16.72 1.36
N ASP A 67 -23.30 -15.39 1.37
CA ASP A 67 -22.69 -14.50 0.38
C ASP A 67 -22.14 -13.24 1.11
N PRO A 68 -20.89 -13.26 1.56
CA PRO A 68 -20.29 -12.13 2.26
C PRO A 68 -20.15 -10.90 1.35
N ASP A 69 -20.45 -9.72 1.91
CA ASP A 69 -20.18 -8.44 1.26
C ASP A 69 -18.75 -7.95 1.54
N LEU A 70 -17.96 -7.79 0.48
CA LEU A 70 -16.60 -7.34 0.53
C LEU A 70 -16.45 -5.85 0.21
N SER A 71 -17.56 -5.19 -0.19
CA SER A 71 -17.52 -3.78 -0.60
C SER A 71 -17.21 -2.85 0.57
N CYS A 72 -16.54 -1.75 0.27
CA CYS A 72 -16.22 -0.72 1.26
C CYS A 72 -16.27 0.68 0.64
N GLN A 73 -16.33 1.68 1.52
CA GLN A 73 -16.17 3.08 1.13
C GLN A 73 -14.92 3.65 1.76
N ILE A 74 -14.03 4.21 0.93
CA ILE A 74 -12.78 4.87 1.35
C ILE A 74 -12.68 6.21 0.61
N PHE A 75 -12.52 7.30 1.36
CA PHE A 75 -12.46 8.68 0.84
C PHE A 75 -13.62 9.05 -0.11
N GLY A 76 -14.84 8.57 0.19
CA GLY A 76 -16.03 8.81 -0.63
C GLY A 76 -16.15 7.90 -1.86
N GLU A 77 -15.19 7.01 -2.11
CA GLU A 77 -15.22 6.08 -3.25
C GLU A 77 -15.68 4.68 -2.79
N THR A 78 -16.58 4.08 -3.57
CA THR A 78 -17.02 2.70 -3.35
C THR A 78 -16.08 1.75 -4.07
N MET A 79 -15.49 0.82 -3.33
CA MET A 79 -14.59 -0.20 -3.86
C MET A 79 -15.17 -1.61 -3.72
N SER A 80 -14.78 -2.51 -4.62
CA SER A 80 -15.23 -3.92 -4.63
C SER A 80 -14.66 -4.76 -3.49
N LEU A 81 -13.54 -4.33 -2.90
CA LEU A 81 -12.90 -4.91 -1.71
C LEU A 81 -11.94 -3.87 -1.09
N PRO A 82 -11.56 -4.02 0.19
CA PRO A 82 -10.75 -3.05 0.92
C PRO A 82 -9.24 -3.15 0.57
N VAL A 83 -8.92 -3.05 -0.73
CA VAL A 83 -7.56 -3.14 -1.26
C VAL A 83 -7.27 -1.94 -2.16
N ILE A 84 -6.13 -1.32 -1.97
CA ILE A 84 -5.60 -0.20 -2.75
C ILE A 84 -4.25 -0.64 -3.33
N ALA A 85 -3.97 -0.34 -4.59
CA ALA A 85 -2.63 -0.53 -5.12
C ALA A 85 -1.70 0.52 -4.52
N ALA A 86 -0.61 0.09 -3.86
CA ALA A 86 0.32 0.99 -3.17
C ALA A 86 1.06 1.93 -4.14
N PRO A 87 1.46 3.13 -3.69
CA PRO A 87 2.21 4.07 -4.53
C PRO A 87 3.61 3.53 -4.84
N MET A 88 3.85 3.23 -6.11
CA MET A 88 5.12 2.70 -6.61
C MET A 88 5.55 3.45 -7.85
N THR A 89 6.83 3.84 -7.89
CA THR A 89 7.47 4.56 -8.98
C THR A 89 8.90 4.10 -9.18
N GLY A 90 9.54 4.60 -10.24
CA GLY A 90 10.94 4.35 -10.52
C GLY A 90 11.15 3.03 -11.24
N THR A 91 10.41 2.78 -12.33
CA THR A 91 10.56 1.59 -13.15
C THR A 91 12.00 1.37 -13.60
N GLN A 92 12.73 2.46 -13.89
CA GLN A 92 14.13 2.42 -14.35
C GLN A 92 15.09 1.84 -13.31
N TYR A 93 14.99 2.29 -12.05
CA TYR A 93 15.98 1.96 -11.01
C TYR A 93 15.48 0.96 -9.96
N ASN A 94 14.18 0.64 -9.97
CA ASN A 94 13.60 -0.34 -9.05
C ASN A 94 13.06 -1.59 -9.73
N MET A 95 12.68 -1.51 -11.03
CA MET A 95 11.89 -2.55 -11.70
C MET A 95 12.49 -3.02 -13.04
N GLY A 96 13.75 -2.66 -13.32
CA GLY A 96 14.49 -3.15 -14.50
C GLY A 96 14.31 -2.33 -15.78
N GLY A 97 13.45 -1.32 -15.80
CA GLY A 97 13.32 -0.35 -16.92
C GLY A 97 12.81 -0.90 -18.25
N LYS A 98 12.30 -2.15 -18.29
CA LYS A 98 11.75 -2.76 -19.51
C LYS A 98 10.30 -2.37 -19.80
N MET A 99 9.68 -1.70 -18.89
CA MET A 99 8.41 -0.98 -19.01
C MET A 99 8.69 0.46 -18.58
N THR A 100 8.27 1.42 -19.35
CA THR A 100 8.42 2.85 -19.00
C THR A 100 7.52 3.23 -17.83
N GLU A 101 7.82 4.34 -17.16
CA GLU A 101 6.97 4.81 -16.05
C GLU A 101 5.53 5.08 -16.51
N PRO A 102 5.27 5.82 -17.61
CA PRO A 102 3.91 6.03 -18.10
C PRO A 102 3.16 4.76 -18.47
N GLU A 103 3.85 3.78 -19.09
CA GLU A 103 3.24 2.47 -19.40
C GLU A 103 2.81 1.74 -18.11
N PHE A 104 3.72 1.65 -17.13
CA PHE A 104 3.42 1.00 -15.87
C PHE A 104 2.25 1.65 -15.13
N ILE A 105 2.25 2.99 -15.05
CA ILE A 105 1.20 3.76 -14.38
C ILE A 105 -0.15 3.54 -15.09
N ARG A 106 -0.18 3.59 -16.42
CA ARG A 106 -1.39 3.36 -17.22
C ARG A 106 -1.97 1.98 -16.96
N GLU A 107 -1.16 0.94 -17.06
CA GLU A 107 -1.60 -0.45 -16.84
C GLU A 107 -2.13 -0.65 -15.41
N LEU A 108 -1.49 -0.01 -14.42
CA LEU A 108 -1.93 -0.06 -13.04
C LEU A 108 -3.29 0.64 -12.84
N ILE A 109 -3.45 1.86 -13.35
CA ILE A 109 -4.68 2.65 -13.21
C ILE A 109 -5.85 1.93 -13.89
N GLU A 110 -5.69 1.53 -15.16
CA GLU A 110 -6.75 0.85 -15.92
C GLU A 110 -7.14 -0.48 -15.28
N GLY A 111 -6.16 -1.27 -14.83
CA GLY A 111 -6.43 -2.56 -14.18
C GLY A 111 -7.14 -2.42 -12.83
N CYS A 112 -6.77 -1.41 -12.03
CA CYS A 112 -7.48 -1.07 -10.79
C CYS A 112 -8.93 -0.60 -11.08
N HIS A 113 -9.09 0.23 -12.11
CA HIS A 113 -10.42 0.69 -12.52
C HIS A 113 -11.32 -0.46 -12.97
N LEU A 114 -10.82 -1.39 -13.81
CA LEU A 114 -11.54 -2.60 -14.22
C LEU A 114 -12.02 -3.44 -13.04
N ALA A 115 -11.21 -3.51 -11.98
CA ALA A 115 -11.51 -4.27 -10.77
C ALA A 115 -12.27 -3.48 -9.70
N ASN A 116 -12.59 -2.21 -9.95
CA ASN A 116 -13.24 -1.28 -9.03
C ASN A 116 -12.52 -1.17 -7.68
N ILE A 117 -11.21 -0.86 -7.74
CA ILE A 117 -10.38 -0.47 -6.59
C ILE A 117 -9.58 0.79 -6.93
N LEU A 118 -9.06 1.47 -5.90
CA LEU A 118 -8.23 2.66 -6.11
C LEU A 118 -6.77 2.30 -6.40
N PRO A 119 -6.14 2.85 -7.46
CA PRO A 119 -4.69 2.91 -7.59
C PRO A 119 -4.12 4.00 -6.68
N SER A 120 -2.83 3.89 -6.33
CA SER A 120 -2.07 5.00 -5.78
C SER A 120 -0.86 5.29 -6.66
N LEU A 121 -0.61 6.58 -6.88
CA LEU A 121 0.54 7.09 -7.61
C LEU A 121 1.58 7.60 -6.62
N GLY A 122 2.85 7.42 -6.95
CA GLY A 122 3.96 7.87 -6.11
C GLY A 122 4.70 9.06 -6.71
N ASP A 123 5.46 9.73 -5.87
CA ASP A 123 6.45 10.72 -6.22
C ASP A 123 7.86 10.09 -6.16
N GLY A 124 8.83 10.68 -6.82
CA GLY A 124 10.20 10.17 -6.88
C GLY A 124 11.23 11.29 -6.84
N GLU A 125 12.46 10.95 -7.25
CA GLU A 125 13.59 11.86 -7.26
C GLU A 125 13.42 13.05 -8.19
N THR A 126 12.66 12.88 -9.26
CA THR A 126 12.38 13.95 -10.22
C THR A 126 10.92 14.33 -10.17
N LYS A 127 10.65 15.62 -10.33
CA LYS A 127 9.27 16.14 -10.44
C LYS A 127 8.51 15.48 -11.60
N ASN A 128 9.21 15.02 -12.63
CA ASN A 128 8.61 14.37 -13.79
C ASN A 128 7.87 13.08 -13.43
N LEU A 129 8.38 12.28 -12.49
CA LEU A 129 7.71 11.03 -12.07
C LEU A 129 6.31 11.29 -11.49
N LEU A 130 6.18 12.32 -10.66
CA LEU A 130 4.88 12.76 -10.15
C LEU A 130 3.98 13.29 -11.28
N MET A 131 4.55 14.12 -12.16
CA MET A 131 3.81 14.73 -13.27
C MET A 131 3.28 13.69 -14.27
N GLU A 132 4.08 12.67 -14.60
CA GLU A 132 3.65 11.56 -15.46
C GLU A 132 2.45 10.82 -14.84
N GLY A 133 2.48 10.59 -13.53
CA GLY A 133 1.35 9.98 -12.81
C GLY A 133 0.09 10.82 -12.88
N ILE A 134 0.19 12.12 -12.55
CA ILE A 134 -0.94 13.07 -12.58
C ILE A 134 -1.49 13.20 -14.00
N HIS A 135 -0.61 13.31 -14.99
CA HIS A 135 -1.01 13.44 -16.40
C HIS A 135 -1.79 12.19 -16.85
N THR A 136 -1.27 10.99 -16.58
CA THR A 136 -1.94 9.74 -16.95
C THR A 136 -3.31 9.60 -16.25
N LEU A 137 -3.40 9.97 -14.97
CA LEU A 137 -4.67 9.95 -14.23
C LEU A 137 -5.71 10.87 -14.87
N ASN A 138 -5.30 12.10 -15.24
CA ASN A 138 -6.16 13.08 -15.88
C ASN A 138 -6.57 12.64 -17.30
N GLU A 139 -5.64 12.11 -18.09
CA GLU A 139 -5.91 11.61 -19.46
C GLU A 139 -6.93 10.46 -19.45
N LEU A 140 -6.79 9.52 -18.53
CA LEU A 140 -7.70 8.40 -18.39
C LEU A 140 -9.04 8.78 -17.73
N ASN A 141 -9.11 9.96 -17.13
CA ASN A 141 -10.26 10.41 -16.33
C ASN A 141 -10.68 9.37 -15.27
N HIS A 142 -9.69 8.78 -14.59
CA HIS A 142 -9.89 7.80 -13.53
C HIS A 142 -9.48 8.38 -12.18
N LYS A 143 -10.07 7.85 -11.11
CA LYS A 143 -9.73 8.27 -9.74
C LYS A 143 -8.55 7.47 -9.20
N GLY A 144 -7.69 8.15 -8.40
CA GLY A 144 -6.55 7.53 -7.73
C GLY A 144 -6.01 8.40 -6.60
N LEU A 145 -5.34 7.76 -5.64
CA LEU A 145 -4.62 8.45 -4.58
C LEU A 145 -3.26 8.92 -5.10
N VAL A 146 -2.77 10.04 -4.60
CA VAL A 146 -1.44 10.56 -4.98
C VAL A 146 -0.61 10.76 -3.73
N PHE A 147 0.59 10.13 -3.67
CA PHE A 147 1.51 10.26 -2.56
C PHE A 147 2.72 11.11 -2.98
N ILE A 148 2.94 12.22 -2.29
CA ILE A 148 4.02 13.18 -2.50
C ILE A 148 5.10 12.90 -1.46
N LYS A 149 6.39 12.90 -1.85
CA LYS A 149 7.51 12.75 -0.92
C LYS A 149 7.51 13.87 0.14
N PRO A 150 8.13 13.64 1.32
CA PRO A 150 8.13 14.60 2.42
C PRO A 150 9.12 15.75 2.17
N TRP A 151 8.95 16.45 1.04
CA TRP A 151 9.70 17.66 0.69
C TRP A 151 9.53 18.76 1.76
N LEU A 152 10.34 19.79 1.72
CA LEU A 152 10.03 21.02 2.46
C LEU A 152 8.59 21.45 2.17
N ASN A 153 7.90 22.03 3.15
CA ASN A 153 6.46 22.29 3.05
C ASN A 153 6.07 23.14 1.83
N GLU A 154 6.90 24.09 1.44
CA GLU A 154 6.63 24.92 0.26
C GLU A 154 6.64 24.10 -1.04
N GLU A 155 7.64 23.21 -1.21
CA GLU A 155 7.69 22.32 -2.37
C GLU A 155 6.56 21.29 -2.35
N LEU A 156 6.24 20.73 -1.16
CA LEU A 156 5.12 19.79 -1.02
C LEU A 156 3.80 20.47 -1.39
N LYS A 157 3.54 21.69 -0.90
CA LYS A 157 2.34 22.49 -1.25
C LYS A 157 2.30 22.84 -2.74
N SER A 158 3.45 23.16 -3.34
CA SER A 158 3.56 23.38 -4.79
C SER A 158 3.16 22.15 -5.59
N ARG A 159 3.64 20.94 -5.20
CA ARG A 159 3.25 19.68 -5.85
C ARG A 159 1.79 19.33 -5.62
N MET A 160 1.29 19.56 -4.41
CA MET A 160 -0.12 19.34 -4.06
C MET A 160 -1.06 20.21 -4.91
N SER A 161 -0.67 21.45 -5.25
CA SER A 161 -1.49 22.34 -6.08
C SER A 161 -1.66 21.89 -7.53
N MET A 162 -0.89 20.89 -7.98
CA MET A 162 -1.01 20.29 -9.32
C MET A 162 -2.05 19.17 -9.38
N LEU A 163 -2.56 18.71 -8.24
CA LEU A 163 -3.55 17.63 -8.17
C LEU A 163 -4.92 18.15 -8.62
N ASN A 164 -5.64 17.30 -9.36
CA ASN A 164 -7.05 17.51 -9.67
C ASN A 164 -7.91 16.92 -8.56
N PRO A 165 -8.60 17.73 -7.73
CA PRO A 165 -9.41 17.21 -6.61
C PRO A 165 -10.59 16.33 -7.04
N GLU A 166 -11.07 16.42 -8.28
CA GLU A 166 -12.15 15.58 -8.79
C GLU A 166 -11.67 14.15 -9.07
N LEU A 167 -10.38 13.97 -9.40
CA LEU A 167 -9.76 12.68 -9.70
C LEU A 167 -8.85 12.19 -8.56
N THR A 168 -8.58 13.02 -7.56
CA THR A 168 -7.74 12.68 -6.40
C THR A 168 -8.58 12.72 -5.12
N PRO A 169 -9.29 11.61 -4.78
CA PRO A 169 -10.16 11.57 -3.60
C PRO A 169 -9.42 11.82 -2.29
N ALA A 170 -8.13 11.53 -2.23
CA ALA A 170 -7.23 11.88 -1.15
C ALA A 170 -5.79 11.95 -1.66
N PHE A 171 -4.96 12.79 -1.02
CA PHE A 171 -3.52 12.78 -1.25
C PHE A 171 -2.78 12.40 0.03
N GLY A 172 -1.55 11.93 -0.10
CA GLY A 172 -0.74 11.53 1.04
C GLY A 172 0.70 12.03 0.95
N THR A 173 1.41 11.89 2.07
CA THR A 173 2.87 11.99 2.11
C THR A 173 3.44 10.80 2.88
N ASP A 174 4.49 10.19 2.34
CA ASP A 174 5.20 9.09 2.98
C ASP A 174 6.39 9.63 3.79
N LEU A 175 6.16 9.93 5.07
CA LEU A 175 7.16 10.56 5.95
C LEU A 175 8.45 9.75 6.05
N ASP A 176 8.33 8.43 6.05
CA ASP A 176 9.46 7.49 6.03
C ASP A 176 10.28 7.55 4.73
N GLY A 177 9.74 8.19 3.68
CA GLY A 177 10.45 8.43 2.42
C GLY A 177 11.74 9.22 2.58
N CYS A 178 11.91 9.98 3.67
CA CYS A 178 13.19 10.62 4.03
C CYS A 178 14.32 9.60 4.26
N GLY A 179 14.00 8.34 4.57
CA GLY A 179 14.96 7.24 4.75
C GLY A 179 15.32 6.47 3.48
N LEU A 180 14.72 6.80 2.33
CA LEU A 180 15.01 6.13 1.06
C LEU A 180 16.45 6.39 0.60
N VAL A 181 17.14 5.30 0.23
CA VAL A 181 18.58 5.34 -0.15
C VAL A 181 18.83 6.30 -1.30
N PHE A 182 17.95 6.31 -2.30
CA PHE A 182 18.10 7.15 -3.49
C PHE A 182 17.94 8.65 -3.17
N MET A 183 16.93 9.01 -2.37
CA MET A 183 16.68 10.39 -1.97
C MET A 183 17.86 10.95 -1.13
N ASN A 184 18.40 10.14 -0.22
CA ASN A 184 19.53 10.54 0.62
C ASN A 184 20.82 10.73 -0.16
N LYS A 185 21.13 9.85 -1.14
CA LYS A 185 22.34 9.95 -1.95
C LYS A 185 22.41 11.22 -2.80
N ASN A 186 21.27 11.73 -3.21
CA ASN A 186 21.17 12.88 -4.09
C ASN A 186 20.98 14.21 -3.34
N GLY A 187 21.02 14.19 -2.01
CA GLY A 187 20.84 15.40 -1.19
C GLY A 187 19.48 16.08 -1.39
N MET A 188 18.46 15.30 -1.77
CA MET A 188 17.13 15.82 -2.05
C MET A 188 16.46 16.26 -0.75
N GLY A 189 15.89 17.46 -0.70
CA GLY A 189 15.33 18.11 0.48
C GLY A 189 14.08 17.44 1.05
N VAL A 190 14.17 16.15 1.40
CA VAL A 190 13.13 15.35 2.06
C VAL A 190 13.47 15.12 3.52
N TYR A 191 12.54 15.42 4.42
CA TYR A 191 12.77 15.41 5.85
C TYR A 191 11.55 14.84 6.60
N PRO A 192 11.75 14.31 7.82
CA PRO A 192 10.65 14.06 8.75
C PRO A 192 9.84 15.33 8.96
N LYS A 193 8.58 15.20 9.42
CA LYS A 193 7.69 16.33 9.69
C LYS A 193 7.31 16.38 11.16
N SER A 194 7.38 17.58 11.73
CA SER A 194 6.77 17.87 13.03
C SER A 194 5.23 17.93 12.91
N GLU A 195 4.53 17.81 14.04
CA GLU A 195 3.08 17.98 14.11
C GLU A 195 2.64 19.35 13.56
N ALA A 196 3.43 20.41 13.80
CA ALA A 196 3.13 21.75 13.27
C ALA A 196 3.20 21.81 11.74
N GLU A 197 4.22 21.19 11.12
CA GLU A 197 4.37 21.12 9.68
C GLU A 197 3.27 20.28 9.02
N ILE A 198 2.86 19.16 9.63
CA ILE A 198 1.73 18.35 9.16
C ILE A 198 0.44 19.18 9.19
N ARG A 199 0.20 19.91 10.29
CA ARG A 199 -0.97 20.79 10.43
C ARG A 199 -0.98 21.91 9.41
N GLU A 200 0.17 22.46 9.06
CA GLU A 200 0.33 23.48 8.02
C GLU A 200 -0.07 22.93 6.64
N ILE A 201 0.43 21.74 6.28
CA ILE A 201 0.07 21.07 5.02
C ILE A 201 -1.43 20.78 4.97
N LYS A 202 -2.01 20.24 6.05
CA LYS A 202 -3.45 19.95 6.13
C LYS A 202 -4.30 21.20 5.95
N LYS A 203 -3.91 22.32 6.57
CA LYS A 203 -4.62 23.60 6.41
C LYS A 203 -4.58 24.14 4.99
N ALA A 204 -3.52 23.86 4.23
CA ALA A 204 -3.39 24.26 2.84
C ALA A 204 -4.19 23.37 1.87
N SER A 205 -4.63 22.19 2.32
CA SER A 205 -5.36 21.22 1.49
C SER A 205 -6.86 21.27 1.71
N ARG A 206 -7.61 21.18 0.60
CA ARG A 206 -9.06 20.92 0.61
C ARG A 206 -9.40 19.42 0.49
N MET A 207 -8.42 18.58 0.16
CA MET A 207 -8.55 17.13 0.03
C MET A 207 -8.29 16.43 1.36
N PRO A 208 -8.83 15.24 1.59
CA PRO A 208 -8.40 14.35 2.66
C PRO A 208 -6.89 14.12 2.59
N PHE A 209 -6.21 14.15 3.74
CA PHE A 209 -4.76 14.05 3.86
C PHE A 209 -4.33 12.79 4.59
N ILE A 210 -3.50 11.97 3.93
CA ILE A 210 -3.01 10.68 4.38
C ILE A 210 -1.54 10.80 4.80
N ILE A 211 -1.18 10.33 5.98
CA ILE A 211 0.22 10.25 6.43
C ILE A 211 0.67 8.79 6.39
N LYS A 212 1.66 8.48 5.57
CA LYS A 212 2.23 7.13 5.43
C LYS A 212 3.61 7.05 6.09
N GLY A 213 3.97 5.84 6.57
CA GLY A 213 5.24 5.59 7.24
C GLY A 213 5.12 5.57 8.77
N ILE A 214 3.94 5.34 9.29
CA ILE A 214 3.62 5.39 10.72
C ILE A 214 3.80 4.00 11.33
N MET A 215 4.69 3.89 12.34
CA MET A 215 5.04 2.62 12.99
C MET A 215 4.94 2.67 14.51
N THR A 216 4.50 3.79 15.09
CA THR A 216 4.33 3.95 16.54
C THR A 216 2.97 4.54 16.89
N VAL A 217 2.46 4.23 18.07
CA VAL A 217 1.22 4.83 18.59
C VAL A 217 1.41 6.34 18.78
N GLU A 218 2.60 6.76 19.19
CA GLU A 218 2.94 8.16 19.43
C GLU A 218 2.82 8.98 18.14
N ASP A 219 3.48 8.53 17.06
CA ASP A 219 3.39 9.19 15.76
C ASP A 219 1.96 9.19 15.21
N ALA A 220 1.23 8.08 15.37
CA ALA A 220 -0.16 7.98 14.94
C ALA A 220 -1.07 9.01 15.66
N ILE A 221 -0.88 9.19 16.96
CA ILE A 221 -1.59 10.20 17.76
C ILE A 221 -1.18 11.62 17.32
N ALA A 222 0.10 11.88 17.06
CA ALA A 222 0.57 13.17 16.57
C ALA A 222 -0.05 13.51 15.20
N CYS A 223 -0.11 12.55 14.28
CA CYS A 223 -0.78 12.73 12.97
C CYS A 223 -2.28 13.08 13.15
N TYR A 224 -2.99 12.35 14.02
CA TYR A 224 -4.40 12.64 14.31
C TYR A 224 -4.58 14.05 14.88
N LYS A 225 -3.76 14.46 15.88
CA LYS A 225 -3.80 15.81 16.47
C LYS A 225 -3.45 16.90 15.46
N ALA A 226 -2.60 16.59 14.49
CA ALA A 226 -2.27 17.51 13.40
C ALA A 226 -3.40 17.67 12.38
N GLY A 227 -4.43 16.81 12.44
CA GLY A 227 -5.61 16.86 11.58
C GLY A 227 -5.52 15.97 10.34
N ALA A 228 -4.64 14.96 10.33
CA ALA A 228 -4.65 13.94 9.28
C ALA A 228 -6.00 13.20 9.25
N ASP A 229 -6.53 12.92 8.05
CA ASP A 229 -7.78 12.17 7.85
C ASP A 229 -7.54 10.67 7.85
N ALA A 230 -6.31 10.26 7.50
CA ALA A 230 -5.90 8.87 7.47
C ALA A 230 -4.41 8.70 7.78
N ILE A 231 -4.05 7.52 8.25
CA ILE A 231 -2.66 7.06 8.33
C ILE A 231 -2.48 5.76 7.57
N VAL A 232 -1.27 5.52 7.08
CA VAL A 232 -0.84 4.20 6.62
C VAL A 232 0.19 3.66 7.59
N VAL A 233 -0.14 2.58 8.30
CA VAL A 233 0.82 1.82 9.10
C VAL A 233 1.76 1.12 8.14
N SER A 234 3.02 1.57 8.09
CA SER A 234 3.96 1.22 7.02
C SER A 234 5.41 1.42 7.45
N ASN A 235 6.28 0.48 7.09
CA ASN A 235 7.72 0.61 7.11
C ASN A 235 8.31 0.63 5.67
N HIS A 236 7.51 1.12 4.70
CA HIS A 236 7.85 1.17 3.28
C HIS A 236 8.21 -0.19 2.67
N GLY A 237 7.57 -1.26 3.17
CA GLY A 237 7.88 -2.62 2.74
C GLY A 237 9.32 -3.07 3.05
N GLY A 238 9.93 -2.51 4.11
CA GLY A 238 11.29 -2.81 4.54
C GLY A 238 12.39 -2.10 3.74
N ARG A 239 12.07 -0.96 3.10
CA ARG A 239 13.00 -0.25 2.19
C ARG A 239 13.70 0.97 2.80
N VAL A 240 13.26 1.45 3.95
CA VAL A 240 13.73 2.72 4.56
C VAL A 240 14.59 2.50 5.80
N LEU A 241 14.19 1.64 6.72
CA LEU A 241 14.90 1.31 7.94
C LEU A 241 15.02 -0.21 8.05
N ASP A 242 16.26 -0.71 8.16
CA ASP A 242 16.47 -2.13 8.42
C ASP A 242 16.09 -2.49 9.87
N CYS A 243 15.74 -3.73 10.12
CA CYS A 243 15.35 -4.25 11.42
C CYS A 243 14.09 -3.61 12.05
N ALA A 244 13.31 -2.80 11.29
CA ALA A 244 12.02 -2.32 11.77
C ALA A 244 11.07 -3.50 12.03
N ARG A 245 10.15 -3.32 12.99
CA ARG A 245 9.05 -4.29 13.27
C ARG A 245 8.19 -4.50 12.04
N GLY A 246 7.51 -5.63 11.96
CA GLY A 246 6.46 -5.88 10.97
C GLY A 246 5.22 -5.02 11.25
N THR A 247 4.53 -4.58 10.19
CA THR A 247 3.34 -3.72 10.32
C THR A 247 2.19 -4.43 11.03
N ALA A 248 2.04 -5.74 10.85
CA ALA A 248 1.06 -6.55 11.59
C ALA A 248 1.31 -6.62 13.10
N GLU A 249 2.57 -6.37 13.56
CA GLU A 249 2.91 -6.35 14.99
C GLU A 249 2.51 -5.04 15.69
N VAL A 250 2.52 -3.91 14.95
CA VAL A 250 2.23 -2.58 15.52
C VAL A 250 0.79 -2.12 15.28
N LEU A 251 0.14 -2.67 14.25
CA LEU A 251 -1.22 -2.28 13.87
C LEU A 251 -2.25 -2.40 15.00
N PRO A 252 -2.31 -3.48 15.81
CA PRO A 252 -3.28 -3.59 16.89
C PRO A 252 -3.13 -2.50 17.96
N GLU A 253 -1.89 -2.14 18.28
CA GLU A 253 -1.58 -1.09 19.27
C GLU A 253 -2.12 0.28 18.78
N ILE A 254 -1.89 0.61 17.52
CA ILE A 254 -2.37 1.84 16.87
C ILE A 254 -3.90 1.83 16.76
N ALA A 255 -4.48 0.74 16.26
CA ALA A 255 -5.92 0.59 16.09
C ALA A 255 -6.67 0.73 17.42
N SER A 256 -6.14 0.19 18.52
CA SER A 256 -6.72 0.33 19.86
C SER A 256 -6.94 1.79 20.31
N LYS A 257 -6.19 2.74 19.77
CA LYS A 257 -6.23 4.16 20.12
C LYS A 257 -7.01 5.01 19.12
N LEU A 258 -7.00 4.63 17.85
CA LEU A 258 -7.42 5.53 16.77
C LEU A 258 -8.51 4.97 15.84
N LYS A 259 -8.89 3.69 15.96
CA LYS A 259 -10.00 3.12 15.17
C LYS A 259 -11.27 3.95 15.39
N GLY A 260 -11.93 4.35 14.29
CA GLY A 260 -13.10 5.21 14.31
C GLY A 260 -12.83 6.71 14.50
N LYS A 261 -11.55 7.13 14.72
CA LYS A 261 -11.18 8.56 14.81
C LYS A 261 -10.57 9.08 13.51
N LEU A 262 -9.89 8.23 12.77
CA LEU A 262 -9.38 8.45 11.42
C LEU A 262 -9.34 7.12 10.67
N THR A 263 -9.16 7.18 9.34
CA THR A 263 -9.00 5.96 8.53
C THR A 263 -7.63 5.34 8.76
N ILE A 264 -7.58 4.06 9.12
CA ILE A 264 -6.36 3.31 9.34
C ILE A 264 -6.11 2.38 8.15
N LEU A 265 -5.14 2.72 7.34
CA LEU A 265 -4.62 1.90 6.25
C LEU A 265 -3.36 1.17 6.72
N VAL A 266 -3.01 0.07 6.06
CA VAL A 266 -1.79 -0.68 6.36
C VAL A 266 -1.17 -1.26 5.10
N ASP A 267 0.16 -1.32 5.03
CA ASP A 267 0.89 -2.06 4.01
C ASP A 267 1.92 -3.02 4.62
N GLY A 268 2.66 -3.73 3.76
CA GLY A 268 3.78 -4.59 4.17
C GLY A 268 3.39 -6.06 4.36
N GLY A 269 4.01 -6.94 3.60
CA GLY A 269 3.86 -8.39 3.76
C GLY A 269 2.63 -9.02 3.09
N ILE A 270 1.62 -8.29 2.71
CA ILE A 270 0.33 -8.77 2.19
C ILE A 270 0.50 -9.34 0.78
N ARG A 271 -0.01 -10.57 0.54
CA ARG A 271 0.16 -11.30 -0.73
C ARG A 271 -1.13 -11.88 -1.30
N ASP A 272 -2.10 -12.18 -0.44
CA ASP A 272 -3.34 -12.87 -0.79
C ASP A 272 -4.53 -12.34 0.01
N GLY A 273 -5.73 -12.84 -0.29
CA GLY A 273 -6.96 -12.42 0.40
C GLY A 273 -7.03 -12.85 1.86
N VAL A 274 -6.29 -13.89 2.24
CA VAL A 274 -6.16 -14.31 3.64
C VAL A 274 -5.35 -13.29 4.44
N ASP A 275 -4.27 -12.77 3.86
CA ASP A 275 -3.46 -11.73 4.47
C ASP A 275 -4.27 -10.42 4.62
N VAL A 276 -5.12 -10.09 3.62
CA VAL A 276 -6.08 -8.95 3.71
C VAL A 276 -6.99 -9.15 4.91
N PHE A 277 -7.63 -10.31 5.04
CA PHE A 277 -8.52 -10.63 6.18
C PHE A 277 -7.81 -10.44 7.52
N LYS A 278 -6.57 -10.93 7.66
CA LYS A 278 -5.79 -10.79 8.89
C LYS A 278 -5.54 -9.33 9.25
N MET A 279 -5.18 -8.50 8.29
CA MET A 279 -4.94 -7.08 8.53
C MET A 279 -6.21 -6.32 8.93
N LEU A 280 -7.36 -6.65 8.33
CA LEU A 280 -8.65 -6.11 8.75
C LEU A 280 -8.98 -6.54 10.18
N ALA A 281 -8.80 -7.81 10.50
CA ALA A 281 -9.01 -8.34 11.86
C ALA A 281 -8.10 -7.68 12.92
N LEU A 282 -6.91 -7.22 12.54
CA LEU A 282 -6.00 -6.44 13.38
C LEU A 282 -6.39 -4.96 13.52
N GLY A 283 -7.41 -4.51 12.78
CA GLY A 283 -7.99 -3.18 12.93
C GLY A 283 -7.77 -2.21 11.77
N ALA A 284 -7.22 -2.62 10.64
CA ALA A 284 -7.19 -1.77 9.44
C ALA A 284 -8.59 -1.55 8.86
N ASP A 285 -8.80 -0.44 8.15
CA ASP A 285 -9.99 -0.17 7.34
C ASP A 285 -9.82 -0.68 5.91
N ALA A 286 -8.58 -0.59 5.37
CA ALA A 286 -8.19 -1.16 4.10
C ALA A 286 -6.66 -1.41 4.07
N VAL A 287 -6.20 -2.12 3.04
CA VAL A 287 -4.79 -2.46 2.88
C VAL A 287 -4.21 -1.86 1.60
N LEU A 288 -2.91 -1.54 1.61
CA LEU A 288 -2.17 -1.22 0.41
C LEU A 288 -1.24 -2.38 0.04
N ILE A 289 -1.23 -2.76 -1.24
CA ILE A 289 -0.40 -3.85 -1.75
C ILE A 289 0.53 -3.30 -2.85
N GLY A 290 1.83 -3.55 -2.73
CA GLY A 290 2.84 -3.04 -3.67
C GLY A 290 3.34 -4.12 -4.64
N ARG A 291 4.36 -4.86 -4.26
CA ARG A 291 5.13 -5.79 -5.11
C ARG A 291 4.28 -6.76 -5.97
N PRO A 292 3.21 -7.37 -5.46
CA PRO A 292 2.33 -8.18 -6.29
C PRO A 292 1.72 -7.41 -7.47
N PHE A 293 1.25 -6.18 -7.26
CA PHE A 293 0.72 -5.35 -8.35
C PHE A 293 1.78 -5.07 -9.43
N VAL A 294 3.04 -4.81 -9.06
CA VAL A 294 4.14 -4.69 -10.03
C VAL A 294 4.29 -5.97 -10.85
N THR A 295 4.29 -7.14 -10.19
CA THR A 295 4.41 -8.43 -10.88
C THR A 295 3.30 -8.62 -11.91
N TYR A 296 2.06 -8.30 -11.54
CA TYR A 296 0.91 -8.51 -12.41
C TYR A 296 0.80 -7.45 -13.51
N ALA A 297 1.17 -6.20 -13.25
CA ALA A 297 1.24 -5.15 -14.27
C ALA A 297 2.31 -5.46 -15.33
N PHE A 298 3.54 -5.81 -14.90
CA PHE A 298 4.62 -6.17 -15.84
C PHE A 298 4.33 -7.43 -16.64
N GLY A 299 3.72 -8.44 -16.01
CA GLY A 299 3.48 -9.72 -16.65
C GLY A 299 2.21 -9.79 -17.52
N GLY A 300 1.18 -9.04 -17.15
CA GLY A 300 -0.15 -9.16 -17.77
C GLY A 300 -0.84 -7.84 -18.09
N GLY A 301 -0.17 -6.69 -17.89
CA GLY A 301 -0.78 -5.38 -18.10
C GLY A 301 -2.01 -5.16 -17.21
N ARG A 302 -2.94 -4.33 -17.65
CA ARG A 302 -4.20 -4.04 -16.94
C ARG A 302 -5.03 -5.30 -16.65
N ASP A 303 -5.09 -6.24 -17.59
CA ASP A 303 -5.84 -7.49 -17.40
C ASP A 303 -5.17 -8.37 -16.32
N GLY A 304 -3.83 -8.33 -16.25
CA GLY A 304 -3.08 -8.97 -15.16
C GLY A 304 -3.40 -8.37 -13.80
N VAL A 305 -3.42 -7.03 -13.70
CA VAL A 305 -3.80 -6.32 -12.47
C VAL A 305 -5.21 -6.70 -12.05
N ALA A 306 -6.19 -6.66 -12.96
CA ALA A 306 -7.57 -7.05 -12.68
C ALA A 306 -7.67 -8.53 -12.23
N LEU A 307 -6.94 -9.43 -12.89
CA LEU A 307 -6.90 -10.84 -12.50
C LEU A 307 -6.34 -11.05 -11.09
N TYR A 308 -5.35 -10.27 -10.68
CA TYR A 308 -4.84 -10.33 -9.31
C TYR A 308 -5.87 -9.88 -8.29
N VAL A 309 -6.62 -8.83 -8.59
CA VAL A 309 -7.70 -8.34 -7.71
C VAL A 309 -8.81 -9.39 -7.59
N GLU A 310 -9.22 -10.04 -8.67
CA GLU A 310 -10.21 -11.12 -8.62
C GLU A 310 -9.73 -12.32 -7.78
N LYS A 311 -8.42 -12.66 -7.83
CA LYS A 311 -7.83 -13.65 -6.93
C LYS A 311 -7.98 -13.22 -5.47
N LEU A 312 -7.59 -11.99 -5.11
CA LEU A 312 -7.72 -11.46 -3.75
C LEU A 312 -9.17 -11.51 -3.26
N LYS A 313 -10.11 -11.12 -4.12
CA LYS A 313 -11.54 -11.12 -3.85
C LYS A 313 -12.07 -12.52 -3.56
N ALA A 314 -11.73 -13.50 -4.39
CA ALA A 314 -12.15 -14.90 -4.19
C ALA A 314 -11.59 -15.48 -2.88
N GLU A 315 -10.33 -15.22 -2.56
CA GLU A 315 -9.68 -15.68 -1.32
C GLU A 315 -10.25 -15.01 -0.07
N LEU A 316 -10.47 -13.69 -0.10
CA LEU A 316 -11.09 -12.96 1.00
C LEU A 316 -12.52 -13.46 1.23
N LYS A 317 -13.32 -13.62 0.16
CA LYS A 317 -14.69 -14.15 0.23
C LYS A 317 -14.73 -15.55 0.86
N SER A 318 -13.86 -16.44 0.41
CA SER A 318 -13.73 -17.78 0.98
C SER A 318 -13.36 -17.75 2.47
N THR A 319 -12.43 -16.87 2.83
CA THR A 319 -12.01 -16.67 4.22
C THR A 319 -13.16 -16.16 5.10
N MET A 320 -13.93 -15.20 4.63
CA MET A 320 -15.11 -14.67 5.32
C MET A 320 -16.18 -15.75 5.52
N LEU A 321 -16.42 -16.59 4.49
CA LEU A 321 -17.33 -17.73 4.61
C LEU A 321 -16.88 -18.72 5.68
N LEU A 322 -15.58 -19.08 5.69
CA LEU A 322 -15.04 -20.07 6.63
C LEU A 322 -14.84 -19.53 8.05
N THR A 323 -14.97 -18.23 8.26
CA THR A 323 -14.89 -17.59 9.59
C THR A 323 -16.22 -17.00 10.05
N GLY A 324 -17.28 -17.09 9.22
CA GLY A 324 -18.61 -16.60 9.53
C GLY A 324 -18.69 -15.07 9.62
N ALA A 325 -18.01 -14.35 8.73
CA ALA A 325 -18.13 -12.90 8.58
C ALA A 325 -19.05 -12.57 7.40
N ALA A 326 -20.18 -11.89 7.63
CA ALA A 326 -21.11 -11.51 6.57
C ALA A 326 -20.70 -10.23 5.82
N ASN A 327 -19.91 -9.38 6.45
CA ASN A 327 -19.40 -8.11 5.93
C ASN A 327 -18.04 -7.78 6.57
N LEU A 328 -17.40 -6.70 6.10
CA LEU A 328 -16.08 -6.31 6.59
C LEU A 328 -16.07 -5.89 8.08
N GLN A 329 -17.18 -5.34 8.59
CA GLN A 329 -17.32 -4.92 9.98
C GLN A 329 -17.30 -6.10 10.95
N GLU A 330 -17.68 -7.28 10.48
CA GLU A 330 -17.65 -8.52 11.26
C GLU A 330 -16.26 -9.20 11.26
N ILE A 331 -15.29 -8.66 10.53
CA ILE A 331 -13.90 -9.11 10.56
C ILE A 331 -13.22 -8.46 11.78
N THR A 332 -13.27 -9.15 12.92
CA THR A 332 -12.71 -8.68 14.20
C THR A 332 -11.57 -9.56 14.67
N SER A 333 -10.85 -9.11 15.70
CA SER A 333 -9.75 -9.87 16.32
C SER A 333 -10.17 -11.24 16.86
N GLU A 334 -11.46 -11.47 17.13
CA GLU A 334 -11.99 -12.75 17.56
C GLU A 334 -11.90 -13.84 16.48
N LYS A 335 -11.77 -13.44 15.21
CA LYS A 335 -11.66 -14.37 14.08
C LYS A 335 -10.24 -14.83 13.79
N ILE A 336 -9.28 -14.32 14.54
CA ILE A 336 -7.86 -14.67 14.42
C ILE A 336 -7.28 -15.13 15.76
N HIS A 337 -6.16 -15.86 15.69
CA HIS A 337 -5.35 -16.21 16.84
C HIS A 337 -3.92 -15.74 16.63
N LEU A 338 -3.42 -14.94 17.57
CA LEU A 338 -2.03 -14.49 17.59
C LEU A 338 -1.19 -15.52 18.36
N HIS A 339 -0.23 -16.14 17.68
CA HIS A 339 0.73 -17.00 18.37
C HIS A 339 1.71 -16.12 19.14
N ASN A 340 1.56 -16.09 20.46
CA ASN A 340 2.57 -15.50 21.35
C ASN A 340 3.83 -16.39 21.29
N ASN A 341 4.98 -15.79 21.02
CA ASN A 341 6.29 -16.48 21.07
C ASN A 341 6.65 -16.84 22.50
#